data_acb13f5f143a541346f886eff6da41ef
#
_entry.id   acb13f5f143a541346f886eff6da41ef
#
_cell.length_a   1.000
_cell.length_b   1.000
_cell.length_c   1.000
_cell.angle_alpha   90.00
_cell.angle_beta   90.00
_cell.angle_gamma   90.00
#
_symmetry.space_group_name_H-M   'P 1'
#
loop_
_entity.id
_entity.type
_entity.pdbx_description
1 polymer ?
#
loop_
_entity_poly.entity_id
_entity_poly.type
_entity_poly.pdbx_seq_one_letter_code
_entity_poly.pdbx_strand_id
1 'polypeptide(L)'
;MIGIYDSGLGGLSVWRELRQYTQARLLYFGDTKHVPYGEKTAQELEGYFWDIVGFFQKQGCEGVVVACNTSSALVLPRVREKAPLPVFGILESAVMATLAVTDGRVGLLATQGTVESGAYQNAFQAASPDTMLFARSAPRLVPLVEQGQIRSKVAREALVDYLTPLLAEDIDTLLLGCTHYPFLEDLIREVVGDTIRIVNPAPTMARQIAEAFPHVTTGPGASQGTQFWVSGNPKAFQTTAELLLGESLPAVGFYTMSGENI
;
A
#
# COMPACT_ATOMS: atom_id res chain seq x y z
N MET A 1 -10.48 -4.60 16.92
CA MET A 1 -10.22 -5.05 15.53
C MET A 1 -9.66 -3.90 14.72
N ILE A 2 -8.68 -4.14 13.83
CA ILE A 2 -8.06 -3.09 12.99
C ILE A 2 -8.46 -3.34 11.53
N GLY A 3 -8.98 -2.31 10.86
CA GLY A 3 -9.31 -2.33 9.44
C GLY A 3 -8.08 -2.02 8.59
N ILE A 4 -7.86 -2.75 7.50
CA ILE A 4 -6.82 -2.50 6.50
C ILE A 4 -7.49 -2.25 5.17
N TYR A 5 -7.31 -1.06 4.63
CA TYR A 5 -7.90 -0.59 3.38
C TYR A 5 -6.86 -0.49 2.28
N ASP A 6 -7.12 -1.13 1.16
CA ASP A 6 -6.35 -1.00 -0.07
C ASP A 6 -7.23 -0.99 -1.32
N SER A 7 -6.68 -0.55 -2.44
CA SER A 7 -7.36 -0.59 -3.75
C SER A 7 -7.53 -2.01 -4.32
N GLY A 8 -6.74 -2.99 -3.86
CA GLY A 8 -6.77 -4.33 -4.42
C GLY A 8 -5.96 -5.34 -3.62
N LEU A 9 -5.06 -6.06 -4.31
CA LEU A 9 -4.16 -7.06 -3.73
C LEU A 9 -2.94 -6.45 -3.04
N GLY A 10 -2.55 -5.22 -3.41
CA GLY A 10 -1.31 -4.59 -2.95
C GLY A 10 -1.19 -4.49 -1.43
N GLY A 11 -2.26 -4.12 -0.76
CA GLY A 11 -2.31 -3.99 0.70
C GLY A 11 -2.03 -5.27 1.48
N LEU A 12 -2.03 -6.45 0.81
CA LEU A 12 -1.58 -7.70 1.42
C LEU A 12 -0.10 -7.65 1.83
N SER A 13 0.71 -6.80 1.19
CA SER A 13 2.08 -6.53 1.62
C SER A 13 2.13 -5.89 3.01
N VAL A 14 1.21 -4.95 3.31
CA VAL A 14 1.07 -4.33 4.64
C VAL A 14 0.43 -5.29 5.63
N TRP A 15 -0.61 -6.02 5.23
CA TRP A 15 -1.25 -7.03 6.07
C TRP A 15 -0.26 -8.11 6.53
N ARG A 16 0.59 -8.62 5.62
CA ARG A 16 1.61 -9.63 5.92
C ARG A 16 2.59 -9.17 7.00
N GLU A 17 2.97 -7.91 6.99
CA GLU A 17 3.81 -7.34 8.03
C GLU A 17 3.02 -7.11 9.32
N LEU A 18 1.86 -6.45 9.24
CA LEU A 18 1.09 -6.09 10.43
C LEU A 18 0.69 -7.31 11.28
N ARG A 19 0.30 -8.41 10.66
CA ARG A 19 -0.07 -9.64 11.39
C ARG A 19 1.06 -10.23 12.24
N GLN A 20 2.32 -9.84 12.01
CA GLN A 20 3.47 -10.28 12.81
C GLN A 20 3.65 -9.44 14.07
N TYR A 21 3.13 -8.22 14.09
CA TYR A 21 3.30 -7.26 15.19
C TYR A 21 2.07 -7.13 16.10
N THR A 22 0.93 -7.67 15.70
CA THR A 22 -0.32 -7.52 16.47
C THR A 22 -1.04 -8.84 16.69
N GLN A 23 -1.67 -8.98 17.86
CA GLN A 23 -2.66 -10.02 18.15
C GLN A 23 -4.09 -9.58 17.85
N ALA A 24 -4.28 -8.34 17.40
CA ALA A 24 -5.59 -7.85 17.01
C ALA A 24 -6.20 -8.72 15.92
N ARG A 25 -7.52 -8.85 15.96
CA ARG A 25 -8.27 -9.31 14.78
C ARG A 25 -8.11 -8.27 13.69
N LEU A 26 -7.80 -8.72 12.48
CA LEU A 26 -7.63 -7.86 11.31
C LEU A 26 -8.82 -8.01 10.38
N LEU A 27 -9.23 -6.91 9.76
CA LEU A 27 -10.25 -6.88 8.72
C LEU A 27 -9.64 -6.23 7.48
N TYR A 28 -9.32 -7.04 6.47
CA TYR A 28 -8.80 -6.56 5.20
C TYR A 28 -9.95 -6.23 4.25
N PHE A 29 -9.87 -5.07 3.61
CA PHE A 29 -10.77 -4.68 2.53
C PHE A 29 -9.98 -4.27 1.30
N GLY A 30 -10.15 -5.01 0.19
CA GLY A 30 -9.60 -4.69 -1.12
C GLY A 30 -10.71 -4.19 -2.07
N ASP A 31 -10.59 -2.94 -2.54
CA ASP A 31 -11.53 -2.37 -3.51
C ASP A 31 -11.19 -2.82 -4.94
N THR A 32 -11.27 -4.14 -5.15
CA THR A 32 -10.85 -4.80 -6.40
C THR A 32 -11.74 -4.47 -7.61
N LYS A 33 -12.91 -3.87 -7.39
CA LYS A 33 -13.78 -3.42 -8.48
C LYS A 33 -13.25 -2.15 -9.15
N HIS A 34 -12.60 -1.27 -8.39
CA HIS A 34 -12.17 0.05 -8.87
C HIS A 34 -10.66 0.17 -9.07
N VAL A 35 -9.89 -0.91 -8.81
CA VAL A 35 -8.44 -0.95 -9.12
C VAL A 35 -8.20 -0.79 -10.62
N PRO A 36 -7.18 -0.02 -11.07
CA PRO A 36 -6.16 0.70 -10.29
C PRO A 36 -6.63 2.09 -9.83
N TYR A 37 -6.24 2.49 -8.61
CA TYR A 37 -6.56 3.81 -8.07
C TYR A 37 -5.67 4.94 -8.64
N GLY A 38 -4.54 4.60 -9.23
CA GLY A 38 -3.59 5.58 -9.75
C GLY A 38 -4.11 6.48 -10.88
N GLU A 39 -5.24 6.11 -11.49
CA GLU A 39 -5.89 6.83 -12.59
C GLU A 39 -7.19 7.53 -12.14
N LYS A 40 -7.57 7.40 -10.87
CA LYS A 40 -8.79 7.96 -10.32
C LYS A 40 -8.59 9.38 -9.80
N THR A 41 -9.65 10.16 -9.87
CA THR A 41 -9.69 11.50 -9.28
C THR A 41 -9.75 11.42 -7.74
N ALA A 42 -9.27 12.46 -7.06
CA ALA A 42 -9.36 12.56 -5.61
C ALA A 42 -10.82 12.49 -5.11
N GLN A 43 -11.79 12.98 -5.89
CA GLN A 43 -13.22 12.95 -5.52
C GLN A 43 -13.79 11.54 -5.58
N GLU A 44 -13.48 10.75 -6.63
CA GLU A 44 -13.88 9.34 -6.71
C GLU A 44 -13.31 8.55 -5.54
N LEU A 45 -12.00 8.71 -5.28
CA LEU A 45 -11.31 8.03 -4.19
C LEU A 45 -11.85 8.42 -2.81
N GLU A 46 -12.26 9.68 -2.62
CA GLU A 46 -12.90 10.14 -1.39
C GLU A 46 -14.25 9.45 -1.18
N GLY A 47 -15.04 9.25 -2.24
CA GLY A 47 -16.29 8.49 -2.18
C GLY A 47 -16.05 7.04 -1.73
N TYR A 48 -15.08 6.35 -2.33
CA TYR A 48 -14.72 4.98 -1.95
C TYR A 48 -14.21 4.90 -0.51
N PHE A 49 -13.39 5.87 -0.09
CA PHE A 49 -12.91 5.96 1.29
C PHE A 49 -14.06 6.01 2.30
N TRP A 50 -15.04 6.89 2.11
CA TRP A 50 -16.17 7.03 3.05
C TRP A 50 -17.00 5.76 3.14
N ASP A 51 -17.20 5.07 2.05
CA ASP A 51 -17.96 3.83 2.03
C ASP A 51 -17.21 2.71 2.78
N ILE A 52 -15.91 2.55 2.52
CA ILE A 52 -15.07 1.54 3.17
C ILE A 52 -14.90 1.84 4.68
N VAL A 53 -14.69 3.10 5.06
CA VAL A 53 -14.60 3.47 6.48
C VAL A 53 -15.92 3.25 7.20
N GLY A 54 -17.05 3.55 6.54
CA GLY A 54 -18.38 3.22 7.06
C GLY A 54 -18.60 1.71 7.24
N PHE A 55 -18.07 0.88 6.33
CA PHE A 55 -18.06 -0.56 6.49
C PHE A 55 -17.23 -0.98 7.71
N PHE A 56 -16.01 -0.49 7.86
CA PHE A 56 -15.17 -0.80 9.03
C PHE A 56 -15.81 -0.38 10.36
N GLN A 57 -16.45 0.79 10.39
CA GLN A 57 -17.18 1.25 11.57
C GLN A 57 -18.31 0.30 11.96
N LYS A 58 -19.11 -0.15 10.98
CA LYS A 58 -20.18 -1.14 11.20
C LYS A 58 -19.66 -2.49 11.67
N GLN A 59 -18.46 -2.88 11.27
CA GLN A 59 -17.79 -4.11 11.71
C GLN A 59 -17.11 -3.98 13.07
N GLY A 60 -17.14 -2.80 13.71
CA GLY A 60 -16.56 -2.56 15.03
C GLY A 60 -15.03 -2.44 15.00
N CYS A 61 -14.45 -1.95 13.90
CA CYS A 61 -13.05 -1.59 13.87
C CYS A 61 -12.77 -0.38 14.76
N GLU A 62 -11.61 -0.36 15.41
CA GLU A 62 -11.15 0.71 16.31
C GLU A 62 -10.23 1.71 15.60
N GLY A 63 -9.74 1.36 14.42
CA GLY A 63 -8.92 2.20 13.57
C GLY A 63 -8.78 1.62 12.18
N VAL A 64 -8.32 2.47 11.25
CA VAL A 64 -8.17 2.15 9.83
C VAL A 64 -6.74 2.42 9.37
N VAL A 65 -6.13 1.40 8.80
CA VAL A 65 -4.83 1.47 8.12
C VAL A 65 -5.10 1.65 6.63
N VAL A 66 -4.79 2.81 6.08
CA VAL A 66 -4.86 3.06 4.64
C VAL A 66 -3.52 2.64 4.03
N ALA A 67 -3.47 1.38 3.59
CA ALA A 67 -2.29 0.81 2.97
C ALA A 67 -1.99 1.43 1.60
N CYS A 68 -3.04 1.75 0.83
CA CYS A 68 -2.92 2.33 -0.51
C CYS A 68 -2.19 3.68 -0.49
N ASN A 69 -1.06 3.77 -1.20
CA ASN A 69 -0.28 5.01 -1.33
C ASN A 69 -1.07 6.12 -2.03
N THR A 70 -1.82 5.78 -3.08
CA THR A 70 -2.64 6.75 -3.81
C THR A 70 -3.71 7.36 -2.92
N SER A 71 -4.41 6.54 -2.13
CA SER A 71 -5.40 7.04 -1.16
C SER A 71 -4.75 7.85 -0.05
N SER A 72 -3.58 7.42 0.44
CA SER A 72 -2.83 8.17 1.46
C SER A 72 -2.40 9.55 0.95
N ALA A 73 -2.00 9.65 -0.32
CA ALA A 73 -1.54 10.90 -0.92
C ALA A 73 -2.69 11.85 -1.29
N LEU A 74 -3.78 11.34 -1.90
CA LEU A 74 -4.84 12.15 -2.49
C LEU A 74 -6.04 12.38 -1.56
N VAL A 75 -6.33 11.42 -0.67
CA VAL A 75 -7.57 11.41 0.12
C VAL A 75 -7.32 11.82 1.57
N LEU A 76 -6.33 11.22 2.25
CA LEU A 76 -6.14 11.45 3.69
C LEU A 76 -5.99 12.91 4.10
N PRO A 77 -5.29 13.79 3.37
CA PRO A 77 -5.21 15.22 3.73
C PRO A 77 -6.58 15.92 3.79
N ARG A 78 -7.59 15.36 3.12
CA ARG A 78 -8.94 15.95 3.00
C ARG A 78 -9.93 15.41 4.04
N VAL A 79 -9.72 14.16 4.50
CA VAL A 79 -10.72 13.39 5.25
C VAL A 79 -10.29 12.98 6.65
N ARG A 80 -8.99 12.95 6.96
CA ARG A 80 -8.43 12.39 8.21
C ARG A 80 -9.11 12.97 9.46
N GLU A 81 -9.28 14.29 9.53
CA GLU A 81 -9.88 14.96 10.68
C GLU A 81 -11.39 14.72 10.81
N LYS A 82 -12.06 14.34 9.73
CA LYS A 82 -13.51 14.08 9.67
C LYS A 82 -13.85 12.61 9.83
N ALA A 83 -12.85 11.73 9.75
CA ALA A 83 -13.08 10.30 9.83
C ALA A 83 -13.60 9.89 11.21
N PRO A 84 -14.62 9.00 11.29
CA PRO A 84 -15.20 8.57 12.56
C PRO A 84 -14.30 7.63 13.37
N LEU A 85 -13.20 7.17 12.77
CA LEU A 85 -12.19 6.29 13.35
C LEU A 85 -10.80 6.91 13.17
N PRO A 86 -9.82 6.64 14.04
CA PRO A 86 -8.42 6.98 13.78
C PRO A 86 -7.94 6.37 12.45
N VAL A 87 -7.31 7.18 11.60
CA VAL A 87 -6.85 6.77 10.27
C VAL A 87 -5.34 6.98 10.14
N PHE A 88 -4.64 5.93 9.74
CA PHE A 88 -3.20 5.88 9.56
C PHE A 88 -2.87 5.67 8.09
N GLY A 89 -2.07 6.56 7.50
CA GLY A 89 -1.62 6.45 6.11
C GLY A 89 -0.20 5.91 6.00
N ILE A 90 0.12 5.29 4.87
CA ILE A 90 1.45 4.71 4.64
C ILE A 90 2.53 5.74 4.32
N LEU A 91 2.15 6.95 3.91
CA LEU A 91 3.09 7.96 3.40
C LEU A 91 4.10 8.39 4.47
N GLU A 92 3.64 8.66 5.69
CA GLU A 92 4.50 9.05 6.80
C GLU A 92 5.51 7.94 7.16
N SER A 93 5.05 6.69 7.16
CA SER A 93 5.90 5.51 7.38
C SER A 93 6.94 5.36 6.29
N ALA A 94 6.59 5.66 5.04
CA ALA A 94 7.47 5.57 3.90
C ALA A 94 8.61 6.61 3.97
N VAL A 95 8.29 7.86 4.30
CA VAL A 95 9.28 8.92 4.47
C VAL A 95 10.23 8.56 5.62
N MET A 96 9.71 8.16 6.77
CA MET A 96 10.51 7.78 7.93
C MET A 96 11.44 6.59 7.62
N ALA A 97 10.91 5.54 6.98
CA ALA A 97 11.71 4.37 6.61
C ALA A 97 12.84 4.71 5.63
N THR A 98 12.57 5.61 4.69
CA THR A 98 13.55 6.02 3.67
C THR A 98 14.64 6.89 4.27
N LEU A 99 14.29 7.88 5.07
CA LEU A 99 15.25 8.79 5.73
C LEU A 99 16.17 8.05 6.70
N ALA A 100 15.75 6.91 7.23
CA ALA A 100 16.59 6.09 8.10
C ALA A 100 17.75 5.39 7.38
N VAL A 101 17.73 5.31 6.03
CA VAL A 101 18.72 4.52 5.27
C VAL A 101 19.33 5.26 4.08
N THR A 102 18.76 6.36 3.60
CA THR A 102 19.27 7.08 2.43
C THR A 102 20.48 7.95 2.77
N ASP A 103 21.36 8.12 1.80
CA ASP A 103 22.46 9.10 1.83
C ASP A 103 22.03 10.42 1.13
N GLY A 104 20.75 10.57 0.75
CA GLY A 104 20.15 11.82 0.29
C GLY A 104 19.66 11.84 -1.17
N ARG A 105 19.80 10.74 -1.92
CA ARG A 105 19.34 10.65 -3.32
C ARG A 105 18.32 9.52 -3.49
N VAL A 106 17.05 9.86 -3.39
CA VAL A 106 15.94 8.90 -3.35
C VAL A 106 15.21 8.82 -4.68
N GLY A 107 15.13 7.62 -5.26
CA GLY A 107 14.20 7.31 -6.34
C GLY A 107 12.84 6.89 -5.75
N LEU A 108 11.76 7.49 -6.20
CA LEU A 108 10.39 7.09 -5.87
C LEU A 108 9.75 6.41 -7.07
N LEU A 109 9.41 5.14 -6.96
CA LEU A 109 8.58 4.43 -7.91
C LEU A 109 7.15 4.35 -7.37
N ALA A 110 6.15 4.95 -8.06
CA ALA A 110 4.80 5.07 -7.56
C ALA A 110 3.75 5.01 -8.68
N THR A 111 2.46 5.11 -8.32
CA THR A 111 1.39 5.28 -9.31
C THR A 111 1.38 6.70 -9.86
N GLN A 112 0.73 6.91 -10.99
CA GLN A 112 0.62 8.24 -11.61
C GLN A 112 0.00 9.25 -10.63
N GLY A 113 -1.18 8.96 -10.07
CA GLY A 113 -1.84 9.87 -9.13
C GLY A 113 -0.99 10.16 -7.88
N THR A 114 -0.21 9.19 -7.38
CA THR A 114 0.71 9.44 -6.26
C THR A 114 1.82 10.43 -6.64
N VAL A 115 2.43 10.27 -7.81
CA VAL A 115 3.50 11.18 -8.29
C VAL A 115 2.95 12.59 -8.54
N GLU A 116 1.84 12.68 -9.27
CA GLU A 116 1.20 13.96 -9.64
C GLU A 116 0.65 14.73 -8.42
N SER A 117 0.32 14.05 -7.33
CA SER A 117 -0.15 14.71 -6.10
C SER A 117 0.92 15.60 -5.45
N GLY A 118 2.20 15.33 -5.68
CA GLY A 118 3.30 16.00 -4.98
C GLY A 118 3.40 15.67 -3.49
N ALA A 119 2.60 14.75 -2.97
CA ALA A 119 2.52 14.47 -1.54
C ALA A 119 3.85 13.96 -0.96
N TYR A 120 4.55 13.08 -1.68
CA TYR A 120 5.89 12.64 -1.27
C TYR A 120 6.93 13.75 -1.31
N GLN A 121 6.93 14.56 -2.39
CA GLN A 121 7.82 15.72 -2.52
C GLN A 121 7.67 16.66 -1.34
N ASN A 122 6.43 17.01 -1.01
CA ASN A 122 6.13 17.89 0.13
C ASN A 122 6.56 17.27 1.47
N ALA A 123 6.32 15.97 1.66
CA ALA A 123 6.67 15.27 2.89
C ALA A 123 8.19 15.15 3.09
N PHE A 124 8.96 14.82 2.02
CA PHE A 124 10.41 14.82 2.07
C PHE A 124 10.97 16.22 2.30
N GLN A 125 10.45 17.24 1.59
CA GLN A 125 10.87 18.63 1.76
C GLN A 125 10.66 19.13 3.21
N ALA A 126 9.56 18.72 3.84
CA ALA A 126 9.26 19.08 5.22
C ALA A 126 10.16 18.35 6.24
N ALA A 127 10.48 17.06 5.99
CA ALA A 127 11.21 16.22 6.93
C ALA A 127 12.75 16.33 6.77
N SER A 128 13.23 16.50 5.53
CA SER A 128 14.68 16.59 5.20
C SER A 128 14.84 17.38 3.91
N PRO A 129 14.96 18.74 3.98
CA PRO A 129 15.05 19.61 2.80
C PRO A 129 16.22 19.31 1.87
N ASP A 130 17.29 18.71 2.39
CA ASP A 130 18.49 18.38 1.61
C ASP A 130 18.36 17.05 0.85
N THR A 131 17.30 16.27 1.09
CA THR A 131 17.04 15.01 0.37
C THR A 131 16.47 15.31 -1.01
N MET A 132 17.15 14.82 -2.05
CA MET A 132 16.66 14.90 -3.42
C MET A 132 15.74 13.72 -3.74
N LEU A 133 14.52 14.00 -4.19
CA LEU A 133 13.53 12.99 -4.56
C LEU A 133 13.27 13.01 -6.07
N PHE A 134 13.59 11.90 -6.73
CA PHE A 134 13.35 11.65 -8.15
C PHE A 134 12.16 10.71 -8.30
N ALA A 135 11.03 11.22 -8.77
CA ALA A 135 9.79 10.44 -8.85
C ALA A 135 9.50 9.93 -10.27
N ARG A 136 9.08 8.67 -10.35
CA ARG A 136 8.67 8.03 -11.59
C ARG A 136 7.34 7.31 -11.43
N SER A 137 6.38 7.60 -12.30
CA SER A 137 5.12 6.87 -12.38
C SER A 137 5.28 5.55 -13.14
N ALA A 138 4.65 4.47 -12.64
CA ALA A 138 4.76 3.14 -13.22
C ALA A 138 3.37 2.47 -13.39
N PRO A 139 2.50 2.99 -14.26
CA PRO A 139 1.11 2.58 -14.38
C PRO A 139 0.93 1.11 -14.80
N ARG A 140 1.87 0.52 -15.56
CA ARG A 140 1.78 -0.89 -16.00
C ARG A 140 1.97 -1.91 -14.88
N LEU A 141 2.58 -1.53 -13.73
CA LEU A 141 2.97 -2.52 -12.71
C LEU A 141 1.79 -3.03 -11.88
N VAL A 142 0.84 -2.15 -11.50
CA VAL A 142 -0.35 -2.56 -10.72
C VAL A 142 -1.16 -3.63 -11.44
N PRO A 143 -1.56 -3.45 -12.72
CA PRO A 143 -2.27 -4.51 -13.46
C PRO A 143 -1.52 -5.84 -13.54
N LEU A 144 -0.18 -5.82 -13.68
CA LEU A 144 0.63 -7.04 -13.72
C LEU A 144 0.59 -7.80 -12.40
N VAL A 145 0.65 -7.11 -11.27
CA VAL A 145 0.54 -7.73 -9.94
C VAL A 145 -0.87 -8.28 -9.72
N GLU A 146 -1.92 -7.50 -10.04
CA GLU A 146 -3.31 -7.93 -9.92
C GLU A 146 -3.63 -9.19 -10.77
N GLN A 147 -2.88 -9.41 -11.85
CA GLN A 147 -2.95 -10.60 -12.70
C GLN A 147 -1.99 -11.73 -12.25
N GLY A 148 -1.25 -11.57 -11.18
CA GLY A 148 -0.26 -12.55 -10.70
C GLY A 148 0.98 -12.68 -11.59
N GLN A 149 1.24 -11.72 -12.50
CA GLN A 149 2.35 -11.77 -13.46
C GLN A 149 3.68 -11.26 -12.90
N ILE A 150 3.94 -11.51 -11.61
CA ILE A 150 5.07 -10.93 -10.87
C ILE A 150 6.46 -11.44 -11.30
N ARG A 151 6.54 -12.53 -12.08
CA ARG A 151 7.80 -13.09 -12.62
C ARG A 151 7.80 -13.13 -14.14
N SER A 152 6.87 -12.41 -14.78
CA SER A 152 6.75 -12.41 -16.24
C SER A 152 7.84 -11.57 -16.91
N LYS A 153 8.17 -11.92 -18.17
CA LYS A 153 9.05 -11.11 -19.01
C LYS A 153 8.53 -9.67 -19.17
N VAL A 154 7.19 -9.52 -19.29
CA VAL A 154 6.54 -8.22 -19.43
C VAL A 154 6.74 -7.35 -18.17
N ALA A 155 6.65 -7.96 -16.97
CA ALA A 155 6.91 -7.24 -15.72
C ALA A 155 8.38 -6.78 -15.64
N ARG A 156 9.33 -7.63 -16.05
CA ARG A 156 10.75 -7.29 -16.09
C ARG A 156 11.04 -6.16 -17.08
N GLU A 157 10.50 -6.22 -18.30
CA GLU A 157 10.65 -5.17 -19.30
C GLU A 157 10.06 -3.83 -18.80
N ALA A 158 8.87 -3.86 -18.19
CA ALA A 158 8.26 -2.69 -17.60
C ALA A 158 9.12 -2.06 -16.49
N LEU A 159 9.71 -2.91 -15.62
CA LEU A 159 10.61 -2.43 -14.56
C LEU A 159 11.86 -1.78 -15.13
N VAL A 160 12.49 -2.35 -16.17
CA VAL A 160 13.64 -1.74 -16.83
C VAL A 160 13.29 -0.37 -17.38
N ASP A 161 12.14 -0.23 -18.09
CA ASP A 161 11.71 1.06 -18.65
C ASP A 161 11.52 2.13 -17.57
N TYR A 162 10.98 1.77 -16.40
CA TYR A 162 10.72 2.73 -15.33
C TYR A 162 11.93 3.01 -14.44
N LEU A 163 12.78 2.02 -14.21
CA LEU A 163 13.92 2.17 -13.29
C LEU A 163 15.15 2.77 -13.96
N THR A 164 15.37 2.53 -15.25
CA THR A 164 16.53 3.10 -15.96
C THR A 164 16.65 4.62 -15.81
N PRO A 165 15.59 5.43 -15.98
CA PRO A 165 15.69 6.88 -15.75
C PRO A 165 15.98 7.26 -14.29
N LEU A 166 15.51 6.48 -13.31
CA LEU A 166 15.81 6.73 -11.89
C LEU A 166 17.27 6.42 -11.57
N LEU A 167 17.81 5.34 -12.14
CA LEU A 167 19.21 4.95 -11.95
C LEU A 167 20.17 5.98 -12.57
N ALA A 168 19.77 6.64 -13.66
CA ALA A 168 20.53 7.73 -14.29
C ALA A 168 20.67 8.98 -13.39
N GLU A 169 19.84 9.08 -12.33
CA GLU A 169 19.91 10.16 -11.34
C GLU A 169 20.85 9.81 -10.17
N ASP A 170 21.67 8.76 -10.28
CA ASP A 170 22.60 8.31 -9.22
C ASP A 170 21.91 8.17 -7.84
N ILE A 171 20.72 7.57 -7.81
CA ILE A 171 19.99 7.32 -6.57
C ILE A 171 20.75 6.31 -5.69
N ASP A 172 20.72 6.50 -4.37
CA ASP A 172 21.25 5.53 -3.39
C ASP A 172 20.16 4.63 -2.82
N THR A 173 18.91 5.09 -2.90
CA THR A 173 17.76 4.43 -2.30
C THR A 173 16.57 4.46 -3.25
N LEU A 174 15.87 3.35 -3.39
CA LEU A 174 14.61 3.22 -4.15
C LEU A 174 13.45 3.00 -3.20
N LEU A 175 12.53 3.96 -3.08
CA LEU A 175 11.30 3.85 -2.31
C LEU A 175 10.19 3.25 -3.18
N LEU A 176 9.59 2.15 -2.68
CA LEU A 176 8.41 1.53 -3.27
C LEU A 176 7.13 2.27 -2.82
N GLY A 177 6.76 3.30 -3.58
CA GLY A 177 5.60 4.16 -3.30
C GLY A 177 4.26 3.58 -3.78
N CYS A 178 4.13 2.26 -3.81
CA CYS A 178 2.90 1.53 -4.11
C CYS A 178 2.93 0.17 -3.42
N THR A 179 1.81 -0.22 -2.81
CA THR A 179 1.64 -1.48 -2.08
C THR A 179 1.82 -2.75 -2.92
N HIS A 180 1.66 -2.63 -4.24
CA HIS A 180 1.85 -3.73 -5.17
C HIS A 180 3.33 -4.05 -5.45
N TYR A 181 4.21 -3.04 -5.38
CA TYR A 181 5.59 -3.20 -5.84
C TYR A 181 6.47 -4.11 -4.97
N PRO A 182 6.23 -4.30 -3.66
CA PRO A 182 6.93 -5.33 -2.89
C PRO A 182 6.79 -6.76 -3.44
N PHE A 183 5.70 -7.07 -4.17
CA PHE A 183 5.56 -8.36 -4.85
C PHE A 183 6.45 -8.52 -6.09
N LEU A 184 7.05 -7.42 -6.56
CA LEU A 184 8.01 -7.38 -7.66
C LEU A 184 9.46 -7.21 -7.18
N GLU A 185 9.72 -7.27 -5.86
CA GLU A 185 11.01 -6.91 -5.27
C GLU A 185 12.17 -7.73 -5.84
N ASP A 186 11.98 -9.05 -6.07
CA ASP A 186 12.99 -9.90 -6.70
C ASP A 186 13.42 -9.34 -8.09
N LEU A 187 12.43 -9.01 -8.94
CA LEU A 187 12.72 -8.43 -10.26
C LEU A 187 13.28 -7.01 -10.17
N ILE A 188 12.82 -6.21 -9.21
CA ILE A 188 13.37 -4.87 -8.96
C ILE A 188 14.84 -5.00 -8.58
N ARG A 189 15.19 -5.91 -7.67
CA ARG A 189 16.56 -6.18 -7.24
C ARG A 189 17.46 -6.60 -8.42
N GLU A 190 16.95 -7.46 -9.31
CA GLU A 190 17.69 -7.83 -10.53
C GLU A 190 18.02 -6.62 -11.44
N VAL A 191 17.14 -5.60 -11.48
CA VAL A 191 17.32 -4.41 -12.32
C VAL A 191 18.22 -3.36 -11.67
N VAL A 192 18.01 -3.08 -10.36
CA VAL A 192 18.74 -2.01 -9.67
C VAL A 192 20.09 -2.46 -9.09
N GLY A 193 20.30 -3.78 -8.95
CA GLY A 193 21.52 -4.34 -8.35
C GLY A 193 21.56 -4.19 -6.83
N ASP A 194 22.68 -4.60 -6.21
CA ASP A 194 22.83 -4.69 -4.76
C ASP A 194 23.23 -3.36 -4.09
N THR A 195 23.68 -2.39 -4.87
CA THR A 195 24.14 -1.09 -4.36
C THR A 195 23.01 -0.15 -3.98
N ILE A 196 21.82 -0.34 -4.56
CA ILE A 196 20.64 0.48 -4.27
C ILE A 196 19.85 -0.15 -3.11
N ARG A 197 19.57 0.65 -2.08
CA ARG A 197 18.71 0.23 -0.96
C ARG A 197 17.25 0.28 -1.40
N ILE A 198 16.55 -0.85 -1.37
CA ILE A 198 15.12 -0.90 -1.65
C ILE A 198 14.37 -0.69 -0.34
N VAL A 199 13.46 0.28 -0.30
CA VAL A 199 12.63 0.58 0.86
C VAL A 199 11.19 0.18 0.60
N ASN A 200 10.73 -0.83 1.36
CA ASN A 200 9.33 -1.19 1.52
C ASN A 200 8.81 -0.54 2.81
N PRO A 201 7.81 0.36 2.77
CA PRO A 201 7.32 1.04 3.97
C PRO A 201 6.47 0.16 4.90
N ALA A 202 6.01 -1.00 4.44
CA ALA A 202 5.09 -1.85 5.18
C ALA A 202 5.58 -2.28 6.58
N PRO A 203 6.85 -2.71 6.79
CA PRO A 203 7.35 -3.05 8.12
C PRO A 203 7.35 -1.86 9.10
N THR A 204 7.66 -0.66 8.62
CA THR A 204 7.63 0.55 9.46
C THR A 204 6.20 0.93 9.84
N MET A 205 5.28 0.88 8.88
CA MET A 205 3.85 1.09 9.16
C MET A 205 3.32 0.07 10.17
N ALA A 206 3.66 -1.20 10.02
CA ALA A 206 3.21 -2.26 10.92
C ALA A 206 3.64 -2.00 12.38
N ARG A 207 4.88 -1.56 12.61
CA ARG A 207 5.35 -1.20 13.95
C ARG A 207 4.60 0.00 14.53
N GLN A 208 4.40 1.05 13.73
CA GLN A 208 3.63 2.24 14.17
C GLN A 208 2.19 1.90 14.55
N ILE A 209 1.54 1.02 13.79
CA ILE A 209 0.18 0.57 14.11
C ILE A 209 0.16 -0.27 15.39
N ALA A 210 1.13 -1.15 15.60
CA ALA A 210 1.25 -1.92 16.83
C ALA A 210 1.44 -1.00 18.06
N GLU A 211 2.23 0.04 17.93
CA GLU A 211 2.43 1.05 18.99
C GLU A 211 1.17 1.90 19.24
N ALA A 212 0.42 2.25 18.20
CA ALA A 212 -0.82 3.03 18.31
C ALA A 212 -1.97 2.24 19.00
N PHE A 213 -1.95 0.90 18.90
CA PHE A 213 -2.97 0.01 19.48
C PHE A 213 -2.39 -0.99 20.49
N PRO A 214 -1.71 -0.58 21.56
CA PRO A 214 -0.99 -1.47 22.47
C PRO A 214 -1.92 -2.44 23.22
N HIS A 215 -3.18 -2.07 23.47
CA HIS A 215 -4.17 -2.92 24.13
C HIS A 215 -4.66 -4.08 23.25
N VAL A 216 -4.38 -4.04 21.96
CA VAL A 216 -4.74 -5.10 20.99
C VAL A 216 -3.49 -5.89 20.56
N THR A 217 -2.30 -5.55 21.06
CA THR A 217 -1.00 -6.06 20.57
C THR A 217 -0.20 -6.83 21.65
N THR A 218 -0.81 -7.28 22.76
CA THR A 218 -0.08 -7.90 23.87
C THR A 218 0.34 -9.34 23.57
N GLY A 219 1.64 -9.53 23.31
CA GLY A 219 2.34 -10.83 23.29
C GLY A 219 2.82 -11.29 21.90
N PRO A 220 3.81 -12.21 21.85
CA PRO A 220 4.22 -12.84 20.61
C PRO A 220 3.17 -13.87 20.18
N GLY A 221 2.51 -13.64 19.06
CA GLY A 221 1.53 -14.55 18.49
C GLY A 221 0.87 -13.97 17.25
N ALA A 222 0.58 -14.84 16.30
CA ALA A 222 -0.15 -14.46 15.10
C ALA A 222 -1.50 -13.82 15.45
N SER A 223 -1.93 -12.84 14.66
CA SER A 223 -3.26 -12.22 14.78
C SER A 223 -4.36 -13.26 14.98
N GLN A 224 -5.34 -12.99 15.84
CA GLN A 224 -6.47 -13.91 16.16
C GLN A 224 -7.39 -14.19 14.95
N GLY A 225 -6.84 -14.15 13.76
CA GLY A 225 -7.51 -14.35 12.48
C GLY A 225 -7.76 -13.04 11.74
N THR A 226 -7.77 -13.15 10.42
CA THR A 226 -8.11 -12.06 9.52
C THR A 226 -9.38 -12.40 8.75
N GLN A 227 -10.28 -11.43 8.65
CA GLN A 227 -11.38 -11.48 7.70
C GLN A 227 -11.01 -10.70 6.45
N PHE A 228 -11.28 -11.28 5.28
CA PHE A 228 -11.01 -10.64 3.99
C PHE A 228 -12.32 -10.31 3.30
N TRP A 229 -12.44 -9.10 2.80
CA TRP A 229 -13.57 -8.60 2.05
C TRP A 229 -13.11 -7.85 0.81
N VAL A 230 -13.89 -7.97 -0.26
CA VAL A 230 -13.61 -7.28 -1.52
C VAL A 230 -14.88 -6.71 -2.14
N SER A 231 -14.74 -5.65 -2.94
CA SER A 231 -15.81 -5.06 -3.75
C SER A 231 -16.02 -5.74 -5.11
N GLY A 232 -15.05 -6.53 -5.58
CA GLY A 232 -15.10 -7.28 -6.82
C GLY A 232 -15.31 -8.78 -6.60
N ASN A 233 -14.68 -9.62 -7.43
CA ASN A 233 -14.82 -11.08 -7.37
C ASN A 233 -13.98 -11.71 -6.26
N PRO A 234 -14.58 -12.29 -5.17
CA PRO A 234 -13.84 -12.87 -4.06
C PRO A 234 -12.93 -14.04 -4.47
N LYS A 235 -13.40 -14.88 -5.40
CA LYS A 235 -12.64 -16.06 -5.84
C LYS A 235 -11.41 -15.66 -6.66
N ALA A 236 -11.55 -14.67 -7.54
CA ALA A 236 -10.43 -14.14 -8.30
C ALA A 236 -9.37 -13.51 -7.36
N PHE A 237 -9.81 -12.70 -6.41
CA PHE A 237 -8.94 -12.13 -5.37
C PHE A 237 -8.21 -13.23 -4.60
N GLN A 238 -8.93 -14.23 -4.06
CA GLN A 238 -8.35 -15.31 -3.27
C GLN A 238 -7.29 -16.07 -4.07
N THR A 239 -7.59 -16.44 -5.31
CA THR A 239 -6.64 -17.19 -6.17
C THR A 239 -5.33 -16.42 -6.38
N THR A 240 -5.42 -15.12 -6.72
CA THR A 240 -4.21 -14.32 -6.94
C THR A 240 -3.49 -13.99 -5.62
N ALA A 241 -4.23 -13.73 -4.56
CA ALA A 241 -3.66 -13.48 -3.23
C ALA A 241 -2.84 -14.68 -2.73
N GLU A 242 -3.36 -15.89 -2.84
CA GLU A 242 -2.67 -17.13 -2.46
C GLU A 242 -1.40 -17.35 -3.30
N LEU A 243 -1.45 -17.02 -4.60
CA LEU A 243 -0.26 -17.04 -5.47
C LEU A 243 0.81 -16.03 -5.00
N LEU A 244 0.41 -14.79 -4.68
CA LEU A 244 1.33 -13.71 -4.27
C LEU A 244 1.94 -13.95 -2.89
N LEU A 245 1.18 -14.54 -1.98
CA LEU A 245 1.59 -14.79 -0.59
C LEU A 245 2.30 -16.12 -0.42
N GLY A 246 2.05 -17.10 -1.30
CA GLY A 246 2.55 -18.46 -1.15
C GLY A 246 1.86 -19.25 -0.02
N GLU A 247 0.70 -18.79 0.45
CA GLU A 247 -0.09 -19.43 1.52
C GLU A 247 -1.59 -19.33 1.22
N SER A 248 -2.38 -20.26 1.79
CA SER A 248 -3.83 -20.26 1.63
C SER A 248 -4.49 -19.18 2.49
N LEU A 249 -5.50 -18.52 1.95
CA LEU A 249 -6.33 -17.57 2.66
C LEU A 249 -7.65 -18.21 3.14
N PRO A 250 -8.23 -17.71 4.24
CA PRO A 250 -9.60 -18.03 4.61
C PRO A 250 -10.59 -17.53 3.54
N ALA A 251 -11.85 -17.93 3.67
CA ALA A 251 -12.91 -17.48 2.78
C ALA A 251 -12.98 -15.95 2.70
N VAL A 252 -13.10 -15.44 1.48
CA VAL A 252 -13.18 -14.00 1.18
C VAL A 252 -14.65 -13.61 1.02
N GLY A 253 -15.09 -12.59 1.77
CA GLY A 253 -16.43 -12.01 1.68
C GLY A 253 -16.53 -11.02 0.52
N PHE A 254 -17.77 -10.76 0.11
CA PHE A 254 -18.12 -9.76 -0.88
C PHE A 254 -18.91 -8.61 -0.24
N TYR A 255 -18.59 -7.38 -0.62
CA TYR A 255 -19.29 -6.17 -0.17
C TYR A 255 -19.67 -5.31 -1.37
N THR A 256 -20.96 -4.95 -1.46
CA THR A 256 -21.44 -4.01 -2.48
C THR A 256 -21.21 -2.58 -1.98
N MET A 257 -20.42 -1.80 -2.72
CA MET A 257 -20.17 -0.39 -2.43
C MET A 257 -21.44 0.44 -2.58
N SER A 258 -21.61 1.45 -1.72
CA SER A 258 -22.80 2.35 -1.73
C SER A 258 -22.80 3.22 -3.00
N GLY A 259 -23.99 3.44 -3.56
CA GLY A 259 -24.16 4.21 -4.81
C GLY A 259 -24.18 3.35 -6.08
N GLU A 260 -23.98 2.05 -5.96
CA GLU A 260 -24.16 1.10 -7.05
C GLU A 260 -25.56 0.44 -6.92
N ASN A 261 -26.54 1.02 -7.59
CA ASN A 261 -27.79 0.30 -7.83
C ASN A 261 -27.52 -0.86 -8.79
N ILE A 262 -27.91 -2.06 -8.36
CA ILE A 262 -27.95 -3.29 -9.16
C ILE A 262 -28.85 -3.12 -10.37
#